data_cc048f68228c843acf96f0d07976459c
#
_entry.id   cc048f68228c843acf96f0d07976459c
#
_cell.length_a   1.000
_cell.length_b   1.000
_cell.length_c   1.000
_cell.angle_alpha   90.00
_cell.angle_beta   90.00
_cell.angle_gamma   90.00
#
_symmetry.space_group_name_H-M   'P 1'
#
loop_
_entity.id
_entity.type
_entity.pdbx_description
1 polymer ?
#
loop_
_entity_poly.entity_id
_entity_poly.type
_entity_poly.pdbx_seq_one_letter_code
_entity_poly.pdbx_strand_id
1 'polypeptide(L)'
;MNRKGKSWPLFVVAILIVLFSLTAILGVSYTYGDTKNVYVKGASDIRFGIDIRGGVDVTFMPAGDVDATDEQMAAAKTVIEDRLVGLGITDYESYVDNNKDRIIVRFPWKSDEADFNPQTAIDEIGTTAKMVFRKGSSATGEEILSGDDVASANAAYNETEGWVVQLKFNSNGASAFASATTELAANNGTISIWLDDNNISTATVNEAITGGEAIIKGNFDQDSASTLANQINSGSLPFALSAESYSTISPSLGAKSLDVMVQAGIIAFILVAIMMICRYRLPGTIAVISLLGQVAATLAVVSGYFTVFPGSTLTLPGIAGIILGIGMGVDANVITAERIKEELSKNKTLDGAVKSGFKMGLTPIIDGNVTIVIVAAILMGAFGPSDGFWAKVFNPIFFW
;
A
#
# COMPACT_ATOMS: atom_id res chain seq x y z
N MET A 1 -16.63 25.35 54.20
CA MET A 1 -17.63 24.89 53.19
C MET A 1 -17.11 23.66 52.48
N ASN A 2 -17.57 22.47 52.90
CA ASN A 2 -17.18 21.21 52.27
C ASN A 2 -17.89 21.06 50.92
N ARG A 3 -17.28 21.52 49.82
CA ARG A 3 -17.70 21.08 48.49
C ARG A 3 -17.15 19.66 48.29
N LYS A 4 -17.99 18.65 48.61
CA LYS A 4 -17.79 17.27 48.07
C LYS A 4 -17.71 17.40 46.58
N GLY A 5 -16.53 17.36 46.00
CA GLY A 5 -16.34 17.30 44.58
C GLY A 5 -17.17 16.11 44.06
N LYS A 6 -18.07 16.33 43.09
CA LYS A 6 -18.81 15.25 42.47
C LYS A 6 -17.81 14.38 41.74
N SER A 7 -17.50 13.19 42.26
CA SER A 7 -16.62 12.19 41.58
C SER A 7 -17.25 11.59 40.29
N TRP A 8 -18.53 11.82 40.07
CA TRP A 8 -19.30 11.34 38.94
C TRP A 8 -18.64 11.60 37.55
N PRO A 9 -18.11 12.81 37.22
CA PRO A 9 -17.54 13.06 35.91
C PRO A 9 -16.33 12.16 35.63
N LEU A 10 -15.51 11.83 36.61
CA LEU A 10 -14.34 10.97 36.45
C LEU A 10 -14.75 9.54 36.04
N PHE A 11 -15.80 9.00 36.71
CA PHE A 11 -16.31 7.67 36.31
C PHE A 11 -16.91 7.67 34.92
N VAL A 12 -17.63 8.72 34.53
CA VAL A 12 -18.18 8.84 33.17
C VAL A 12 -17.06 8.87 32.14
N VAL A 13 -16.03 9.68 32.33
CA VAL A 13 -14.88 9.75 31.40
C VAL A 13 -14.14 8.41 31.35
N ALA A 14 -13.90 7.76 32.48
CA ALA A 14 -13.27 6.45 32.51
C ALA A 14 -14.08 5.40 31.73
N ILE A 15 -15.40 5.37 31.92
CA ILE A 15 -16.29 4.47 31.18
C ILE A 15 -16.27 4.77 29.69
N LEU A 16 -16.30 6.04 29.28
CA LEU A 16 -16.20 6.43 27.86
C LEU A 16 -14.88 5.99 27.23
N ILE A 17 -13.74 6.15 27.94
CA ILE A 17 -12.44 5.67 27.47
C ILE A 17 -12.45 4.16 27.30
N VAL A 18 -12.99 3.41 28.25
CA VAL A 18 -13.05 1.95 28.18
C VAL A 18 -13.97 1.51 27.02
N LEU A 19 -15.14 2.13 26.85
CA LEU A 19 -16.05 1.83 25.74
C LEU A 19 -15.39 2.15 24.40
N PHE A 20 -14.74 3.30 24.28
CA PHE A 20 -13.99 3.66 23.08
C PHE A 20 -12.87 2.65 22.81
N SER A 21 -12.12 2.24 23.84
CA SER A 21 -11.05 1.24 23.68
C SER A 21 -11.59 -0.11 23.21
N LEU A 22 -12.74 -0.53 23.75
CA LEU A 22 -13.40 -1.77 23.29
C LEU A 22 -13.83 -1.68 21.83
N THR A 23 -14.46 -0.59 21.43
CA THR A 23 -14.88 -0.42 20.02
C THR A 23 -13.70 -0.24 19.06
N ALA A 24 -12.61 0.40 19.49
CA ALA A 24 -11.38 0.54 18.69
C ALA A 24 -10.64 -0.79 18.49
N ILE A 25 -10.71 -1.71 19.47
CA ILE A 25 -10.07 -3.03 19.38
C ILE A 25 -10.97 -4.02 18.64
N LEU A 26 -12.23 -4.13 19.03
CA LEU A 26 -13.15 -5.15 18.50
C LEU A 26 -13.83 -4.74 17.19
N GLY A 27 -13.91 -3.43 16.92
CA GLY A 27 -14.75 -2.91 15.84
C GLY A 27 -16.25 -3.04 16.17
N VAL A 28 -17.09 -2.59 15.25
CA VAL A 28 -18.53 -2.81 15.29
C VAL A 28 -18.97 -3.32 13.92
N SER A 29 -19.31 -4.58 13.84
CA SER A 29 -19.79 -5.22 12.61
C SER A 29 -21.01 -6.07 12.89
N TYR A 30 -21.87 -6.19 11.88
CA TYR A 30 -23.04 -7.06 11.91
C TYR A 30 -23.02 -7.97 10.68
N THR A 31 -23.11 -9.28 10.92
CA THR A 31 -23.14 -10.28 9.86
C THR A 31 -24.58 -10.74 9.62
N TYR A 32 -25.04 -10.64 8.38
CA TYR A 32 -26.34 -11.15 7.96
C TYR A 32 -26.13 -12.09 6.76
N GLY A 33 -26.38 -13.37 6.98
CA GLY A 33 -26.01 -14.41 6.00
C GLY A 33 -24.50 -14.40 5.76
N ASP A 34 -24.09 -14.40 4.50
CA ASP A 34 -22.67 -14.38 4.08
C ASP A 34 -22.08 -12.96 3.99
N THR A 35 -22.89 -11.93 4.26
CA THR A 35 -22.44 -10.54 4.14
C THR A 35 -22.11 -9.94 5.50
N LYS A 36 -20.84 -9.54 5.71
CA LYS A 36 -20.38 -8.81 6.89
C LYS A 36 -20.42 -7.30 6.62
N ASN A 37 -21.31 -6.60 7.29
CA ASN A 37 -21.37 -5.13 7.27
C ASN A 37 -20.55 -4.57 8.43
N VAL A 38 -19.46 -3.86 8.12
CA VAL A 38 -18.57 -3.21 9.08
C VAL A 38 -19.02 -1.76 9.23
N TYR A 39 -19.58 -1.40 10.39
CA TYR A 39 -19.98 -0.03 10.73
C TYR A 39 -18.79 0.79 11.26
N VAL A 40 -17.95 0.15 12.07
CA VAL A 40 -16.75 0.75 12.64
C VAL A 40 -15.63 -0.26 12.57
N LYS A 41 -14.53 0.13 11.94
CA LYS A 41 -13.34 -0.70 11.81
C LYS A 41 -12.62 -0.84 13.15
N GLY A 42 -12.16 -2.05 13.45
CA GLY A 42 -11.38 -2.36 14.64
C GLY A 42 -9.95 -2.77 14.32
N ALA A 43 -9.24 -3.28 15.33
CA ALA A 43 -7.88 -3.77 15.16
C ALA A 43 -7.76 -4.94 14.16
N SER A 44 -8.83 -5.75 14.01
CA SER A 44 -8.90 -6.84 13.02
C SER A 44 -8.96 -6.34 11.57
N ASP A 45 -9.33 -5.07 11.35
CA ASP A 45 -9.49 -4.49 10.03
C ASP A 45 -8.25 -3.66 9.62
N ILE A 46 -7.18 -3.70 10.43
CA ILE A 46 -5.90 -3.04 10.13
C ILE A 46 -5.25 -3.75 8.94
N ARG A 47 -4.86 -2.96 7.96
CA ARG A 47 -4.05 -3.45 6.84
C ARG A 47 -2.60 -3.56 7.30
N PHE A 48 -1.99 -4.71 7.05
CA PHE A 48 -0.59 -4.95 7.37
C PHE A 48 0.28 -4.84 6.13
N GLY A 49 1.48 -4.30 6.29
CA GLY A 49 2.49 -4.24 5.24
C GLY A 49 3.07 -5.62 4.89
N ILE A 50 3.86 -5.64 3.83
CA ILE A 50 4.51 -6.86 3.33
C ILE A 50 5.49 -7.48 4.33
N ASP A 51 6.04 -6.67 5.22
CA ASP A 51 6.92 -7.09 6.32
C ASP A 51 6.21 -7.98 7.37
N ILE A 52 4.88 -7.90 7.42
CA ILE A 52 4.02 -8.70 8.31
C ILE A 52 3.26 -9.78 7.55
N ARG A 53 2.63 -9.42 6.43
CA ARG A 53 1.88 -10.39 5.60
C ARG A 53 2.79 -11.30 4.78
N GLY A 54 4.03 -10.91 4.59
CA GLY A 54 4.90 -11.41 3.55
C GLY A 54 4.60 -10.73 2.22
N GLY A 55 5.58 -10.66 1.35
CA GLY A 55 5.42 -10.01 0.06
C GLY A 55 6.74 -9.72 -0.63
N VAL A 56 6.64 -8.95 -1.67
CA VAL A 56 7.74 -8.50 -2.52
C VAL A 56 7.87 -6.99 -2.42
N ASP A 57 9.09 -6.52 -2.24
CA ASP A 57 9.50 -5.12 -2.40
C ASP A 57 10.49 -5.09 -3.56
N VAL A 58 10.13 -4.49 -4.68
CA VAL A 58 10.95 -4.41 -5.87
C VAL A 58 11.13 -2.96 -6.29
N THR A 59 12.37 -2.62 -6.68
CA THR A 59 12.73 -1.33 -7.24
C THR A 59 13.08 -1.52 -8.72
N PHE A 60 12.29 -0.91 -9.58
CA PHE A 60 12.55 -0.85 -11.02
C PHE A 60 13.24 0.47 -11.38
N MET A 61 14.21 0.39 -12.31
CA MET A 61 14.84 1.54 -12.94
C MET A 61 14.78 1.40 -14.45
N PRO A 62 14.86 2.51 -15.22
CA PRO A 62 15.06 2.43 -16.66
C PRO A 62 16.32 1.60 -16.99
N ALA A 63 16.19 0.67 -17.92
CA ALA A 63 17.31 -0.18 -18.33
C ALA A 63 18.30 0.62 -19.20
N GLY A 64 19.59 0.52 -18.92
CA GLY A 64 20.65 1.24 -19.63
C GLY A 64 20.75 2.71 -19.20
N ASP A 65 21.30 3.56 -20.09
CA ASP A 65 21.48 5.00 -19.85
C ASP A 65 20.27 5.83 -20.33
N VAL A 66 19.06 5.37 -20.04
CA VAL A 66 17.82 6.08 -20.40
C VAL A 66 17.51 7.11 -19.32
N ASP A 67 17.55 8.40 -19.67
CA ASP A 67 17.08 9.51 -18.84
C ASP A 67 15.58 9.67 -19.08
N ALA A 68 14.77 9.10 -18.17
CA ALA A 68 13.32 9.06 -18.32
C ALA A 68 12.67 10.34 -17.76
N THR A 69 11.74 10.93 -18.52
CA THR A 69 11.00 12.10 -18.01
C THR A 69 10.00 11.70 -16.91
N ASP A 70 9.60 12.68 -16.09
CA ASP A 70 8.59 12.46 -15.04
C ASP A 70 7.27 11.89 -15.60
N GLU A 71 6.86 12.33 -16.82
CA GLU A 71 5.67 11.81 -17.49
C GLU A 71 5.85 10.34 -17.91
N GLN A 72 7.03 9.98 -18.40
CA GLN A 72 7.34 8.61 -18.78
C GLN A 72 7.41 7.69 -17.55
N MET A 73 7.98 8.15 -16.44
CA MET A 73 7.99 7.42 -15.18
C MET A 73 6.58 7.22 -14.62
N ALA A 74 5.72 8.24 -14.70
CA ALA A 74 4.31 8.13 -14.29
C ALA A 74 3.54 7.15 -15.19
N ALA A 75 3.76 7.16 -16.51
CA ALA A 75 3.16 6.22 -17.43
C ALA A 75 3.62 4.78 -17.15
N ALA A 76 4.92 4.56 -16.93
CA ALA A 76 5.46 3.24 -16.58
C ALA A 76 4.85 2.72 -15.26
N LYS A 77 4.70 3.58 -14.24
CA LYS A 77 4.01 3.22 -13.00
C LYS A 77 2.58 2.76 -13.26
N THR A 78 1.82 3.46 -14.08
CA THR A 78 0.43 3.08 -14.42
C THR A 78 0.37 1.71 -15.09
N VAL A 79 1.25 1.43 -16.04
CA VAL A 79 1.32 0.11 -16.69
C VAL A 79 1.65 -1.00 -15.69
N ILE A 80 2.58 -0.74 -14.75
CA ILE A 80 2.91 -1.68 -13.66
C ILE A 80 1.67 -1.95 -12.78
N GLU A 81 0.94 -0.90 -12.41
CA GLU A 81 -0.28 -1.02 -11.59
C GLU A 81 -1.37 -1.84 -12.29
N ASP A 82 -1.59 -1.59 -13.58
CA ASP A 82 -2.55 -2.35 -14.39
C ASP A 82 -2.17 -3.83 -14.49
N ARG A 83 -0.87 -4.13 -14.60
CA ARG A 83 -0.37 -5.52 -14.61
C ARG A 83 -0.56 -6.21 -13.27
N LEU A 84 -0.29 -5.53 -12.15
CA LEU A 84 -0.56 -6.05 -10.82
C LEU A 84 -2.04 -6.41 -10.65
N VAL A 85 -2.94 -5.52 -11.10
CA VAL A 85 -4.38 -5.77 -11.09
C VAL A 85 -4.74 -6.95 -11.99
N GLY A 86 -4.14 -7.04 -13.18
CA GLY A 86 -4.31 -8.16 -14.12
C GLY A 86 -3.88 -9.51 -13.51
N LEU A 87 -2.83 -9.53 -12.69
CA LEU A 87 -2.38 -10.69 -11.91
C LEU A 87 -3.27 -10.98 -10.69
N GLY A 88 -4.33 -10.17 -10.45
CA GLY A 88 -5.19 -10.29 -9.29
C GLY A 88 -4.56 -9.76 -8.00
N ILE A 89 -3.47 -9.00 -8.09
CA ILE A 89 -2.81 -8.33 -6.97
C ILE A 89 -3.40 -6.92 -6.84
N THR A 90 -4.39 -6.75 -5.96
CA THR A 90 -5.10 -5.47 -5.76
C THR A 90 -4.65 -4.70 -4.53
N ASP A 91 -3.91 -5.33 -3.62
CA ASP A 91 -3.41 -4.73 -2.37
C ASP A 91 -1.90 -4.45 -2.53
N TYR A 92 -1.56 -3.48 -3.37
CA TYR A 92 -0.17 -3.07 -3.64
C TYR A 92 0.07 -1.62 -3.25
N GLU A 93 1.33 -1.26 -3.07
CA GLU A 93 1.81 0.11 -2.94
C GLU A 93 2.81 0.37 -4.06
N SER A 94 2.63 1.46 -4.80
CA SER A 94 3.54 1.89 -5.86
C SER A 94 3.82 3.38 -5.76
N TYR A 95 5.05 3.79 -5.94
CA TYR A 95 5.45 5.19 -5.99
C TYR A 95 6.68 5.42 -6.85
N VAL A 96 6.76 6.60 -7.45
CA VAL A 96 7.90 7.06 -8.25
C VAL A 96 8.80 7.94 -7.40
N ASP A 97 10.09 7.70 -7.45
CA ASP A 97 11.12 8.59 -6.93
C ASP A 97 11.82 9.27 -8.13
N ASN A 98 11.28 10.41 -8.55
CA ASN A 98 11.77 11.16 -9.70
C ASN A 98 13.20 11.69 -9.53
N ASN A 99 13.73 11.77 -8.29
CA ASN A 99 15.11 12.20 -8.06
C ASN A 99 16.14 11.13 -8.45
N LYS A 100 15.69 9.87 -8.55
CA LYS A 100 16.55 8.72 -8.83
C LYS A 100 16.02 7.86 -9.97
N ASP A 101 15.02 8.33 -10.70
CA ASP A 101 14.36 7.66 -11.82
C ASP A 101 14.01 6.20 -11.52
N ARG A 102 13.32 5.97 -10.38
CA ARG A 102 12.97 4.63 -9.95
C ARG A 102 11.50 4.52 -9.55
N ILE A 103 10.94 3.34 -9.83
CA ILE A 103 9.59 2.95 -9.42
C ILE A 103 9.72 1.87 -8.37
N ILE A 104 9.20 2.13 -7.19
CA ILE A 104 9.20 1.19 -6.07
C ILE A 104 7.82 0.59 -5.96
N VAL A 105 7.76 -0.74 -5.96
CA VAL A 105 6.51 -1.50 -5.94
C VAL A 105 6.57 -2.51 -4.81
N ARG A 106 5.53 -2.51 -3.98
CA ARG A 106 5.35 -3.45 -2.88
C ARG A 106 4.03 -4.15 -3.02
N PHE A 107 4.03 -5.47 -2.99
CA PHE A 107 2.81 -6.24 -3.08
C PHE A 107 2.88 -7.50 -2.19
N PRO A 108 1.76 -7.92 -1.58
CA PRO A 108 1.72 -9.08 -0.72
C PRO A 108 1.81 -10.38 -1.52
N TRP A 109 2.21 -11.46 -0.85
CA TRP A 109 2.04 -12.82 -1.37
C TRP A 109 0.56 -13.11 -1.56
N LYS A 110 0.22 -13.79 -2.65
CA LYS A 110 -1.11 -14.40 -2.77
C LYS A 110 -1.20 -15.55 -1.77
N SER A 111 -2.17 -15.45 -0.86
CA SER A 111 -2.31 -16.40 0.26
C SER A 111 -2.69 -17.82 -0.18
N ASP A 112 -3.17 -17.98 -1.41
CA ASP A 112 -3.77 -19.21 -1.93
C ASP A 112 -2.81 -20.00 -2.82
N GLU A 113 -1.65 -19.44 -3.18
CA GLU A 113 -0.64 -20.08 -4.03
C GLU A 113 0.53 -20.61 -3.17
N ALA A 114 0.55 -21.93 -2.96
CA ALA A 114 1.65 -22.61 -2.26
C ALA A 114 2.99 -22.46 -3.01
N ASP A 115 2.94 -22.23 -4.33
CA ASP A 115 4.09 -22.17 -5.24
C ASP A 115 4.29 -20.79 -5.87
N PHE A 116 3.83 -19.70 -5.21
CA PHE A 116 4.06 -18.34 -5.71
C PHE A 116 5.56 -18.06 -5.88
N ASN A 117 5.98 -17.80 -7.11
CA ASN A 117 7.36 -17.45 -7.44
C ASN A 117 7.48 -15.92 -7.59
N PRO A 118 8.11 -15.22 -6.62
CA PRO A 118 8.28 -13.77 -6.67
C PRO A 118 9.01 -13.30 -7.93
N GLN A 119 10.02 -14.06 -8.37
CA GLN A 119 10.81 -13.68 -9.55
C GLN A 119 9.96 -13.66 -10.81
N THR A 120 9.10 -14.67 -11.00
CA THR A 120 8.20 -14.71 -12.16
C THR A 120 7.26 -13.50 -12.18
N ALA A 121 6.70 -13.12 -11.02
CA ALA A 121 5.85 -11.93 -10.91
C ALA A 121 6.62 -10.63 -11.21
N ILE A 122 7.86 -10.49 -10.72
CA ILE A 122 8.72 -9.34 -10.99
C ILE A 122 9.02 -9.25 -12.49
N ASP A 123 9.41 -10.35 -13.11
CA ASP A 123 9.73 -10.42 -14.52
C ASP A 123 8.51 -10.06 -15.38
N GLU A 124 7.34 -10.59 -15.05
CA GLU A 124 6.09 -10.33 -15.75
C GLU A 124 5.64 -8.86 -15.65
N ILE A 125 5.78 -8.25 -14.48
CA ILE A 125 5.47 -6.83 -14.25
C ILE A 125 6.46 -5.94 -15.01
N GLY A 126 7.75 -6.29 -15.04
CA GLY A 126 8.83 -5.50 -15.61
C GLY A 126 9.02 -5.65 -17.12
N THR A 127 8.36 -6.61 -17.76
CA THR A 127 8.49 -6.85 -19.21
C THR A 127 8.00 -5.65 -20.01
N THR A 128 8.72 -5.26 -21.08
CA THR A 128 8.33 -4.12 -21.93
C THR A 128 6.99 -4.35 -22.61
N ALA A 129 6.72 -5.59 -23.04
CA ALA A 129 5.47 -6.05 -23.63
C ALA A 129 5.01 -5.20 -24.83
N LYS A 130 5.95 -4.73 -25.64
CA LYS A 130 5.66 -3.98 -26.87
C LYS A 130 5.15 -4.92 -27.92
N MET A 131 3.84 -4.91 -28.16
CA MET A 131 3.23 -5.71 -29.22
C MET A 131 3.27 -4.97 -30.57
N VAL A 132 3.68 -5.69 -31.63
CA VAL A 132 3.77 -5.15 -33.00
C VAL A 132 3.30 -6.21 -34.01
N PHE A 133 2.46 -5.79 -34.91
CA PHE A 133 2.04 -6.59 -36.05
C PHE A 133 2.87 -6.21 -37.26
N ARG A 134 3.47 -7.21 -37.94
CA ARG A 134 4.37 -6.99 -39.08
C ARG A 134 3.96 -7.78 -40.30
N LYS A 135 4.19 -7.22 -41.49
CA LYS A 135 4.09 -7.96 -42.76
C LYS A 135 5.23 -8.96 -42.88
N GLY A 136 4.91 -10.18 -43.25
CA GLY A 136 5.88 -11.27 -43.33
C GLY A 136 6.17 -11.94 -41.98
N SER A 137 7.20 -12.77 -41.96
CA SER A 137 7.63 -13.55 -40.77
C SER A 137 8.90 -13.01 -40.11
N SER A 138 9.42 -11.87 -40.59
CA SER A 138 10.66 -11.27 -40.08
C SER A 138 10.42 -10.21 -39.02
N ALA A 139 11.27 -10.18 -37.99
CA ALA A 139 11.30 -9.11 -37.00
C ALA A 139 11.56 -7.72 -37.59
N THR A 140 12.12 -7.63 -38.81
CA THR A 140 12.36 -6.38 -39.51
C THR A 140 11.28 -6.09 -40.57
N GLY A 141 10.19 -6.86 -40.59
CA GLY A 141 9.05 -6.65 -41.49
C GLY A 141 8.39 -5.28 -41.26
N GLU A 142 7.70 -4.79 -42.32
CA GLU A 142 6.94 -3.54 -42.24
C GLU A 142 5.90 -3.62 -41.12
N GLU A 143 5.88 -2.65 -40.23
CA GLU A 143 4.92 -2.54 -39.14
C GLU A 143 3.55 -2.14 -39.67
N ILE A 144 2.51 -2.91 -39.33
CA ILE A 144 1.13 -2.69 -39.73
C ILE A 144 0.41 -1.87 -38.67
N LEU A 145 0.53 -2.29 -37.41
CA LEU A 145 -0.06 -1.66 -36.24
C LEU A 145 0.67 -2.09 -34.96
N SER A 146 0.48 -1.35 -33.87
CA SER A 146 1.08 -1.61 -32.58
C SER A 146 0.03 -2.05 -31.55
N GLY A 147 0.47 -2.35 -30.32
CA GLY A 147 -0.40 -2.63 -29.19
C GLY A 147 -1.37 -1.51 -28.87
N ASP A 148 -1.01 -0.24 -29.12
CA ASP A 148 -1.86 0.92 -28.88
C ASP A 148 -3.11 0.96 -29.78
N ASP A 149 -3.08 0.20 -30.88
CA ASP A 149 -4.21 0.05 -31.80
C ASP A 149 -5.18 -1.06 -31.37
N VAL A 150 -4.88 -1.80 -30.32
CA VAL A 150 -5.74 -2.82 -29.73
C VAL A 150 -6.62 -2.20 -28.65
N ALA A 151 -7.94 -2.31 -28.80
CA ALA A 151 -8.89 -1.81 -27.82
C ALA A 151 -9.08 -2.78 -26.63
N SER A 152 -9.00 -4.08 -26.89
CA SER A 152 -9.06 -5.11 -25.83
C SER A 152 -8.51 -6.44 -26.30
N ALA A 153 -7.99 -7.23 -25.38
CA ALA A 153 -7.56 -8.61 -25.55
C ALA A 153 -8.21 -9.51 -24.51
N ASN A 154 -8.67 -10.70 -24.91
CA ASN A 154 -9.30 -11.66 -24.01
C ASN A 154 -8.83 -13.09 -24.31
N ALA A 155 -8.49 -13.86 -23.27
CA ALA A 155 -8.29 -15.30 -23.43
C ALA A 155 -9.63 -16.00 -23.65
N ALA A 156 -9.68 -16.87 -24.62
CA ALA A 156 -10.87 -17.65 -24.95
C ALA A 156 -10.52 -19.08 -25.36
N TYR A 157 -11.38 -20.03 -25.04
CA TYR A 157 -11.22 -21.40 -25.50
C TYR A 157 -12.00 -21.62 -26.78
N ASN A 158 -11.28 -22.08 -27.83
CA ASN A 158 -11.84 -22.45 -29.11
C ASN A 158 -11.79 -23.99 -29.26
N GLU A 159 -12.89 -24.62 -29.64
CA GLU A 159 -12.97 -26.08 -29.74
C GLU A 159 -11.97 -26.68 -30.79
N THR A 160 -11.60 -25.90 -31.79
CA THR A 160 -10.71 -26.35 -32.87
C THR A 160 -9.25 -26.02 -32.60
N GLU A 161 -8.97 -24.86 -32.00
CA GLU A 161 -7.63 -24.28 -31.86
C GLU A 161 -7.10 -24.34 -30.40
N GLY A 162 -7.93 -24.75 -29.41
CA GLY A 162 -7.59 -24.70 -28.03
C GLY A 162 -7.68 -23.28 -27.45
N TRP A 163 -6.81 -22.95 -26.48
CA TRP A 163 -6.75 -21.60 -25.95
C TRP A 163 -6.15 -20.60 -26.92
N VAL A 164 -6.82 -19.46 -27.08
CA VAL A 164 -6.45 -18.38 -28.01
C VAL A 164 -6.59 -17.03 -27.32
N VAL A 165 -5.92 -16.00 -27.84
CA VAL A 165 -6.17 -14.63 -27.43
C VAL A 165 -6.96 -13.91 -28.53
N GLN A 166 -8.18 -13.49 -28.20
CA GLN A 166 -9.04 -12.69 -29.04
C GLN A 166 -8.69 -11.22 -28.91
N LEU A 167 -8.45 -10.55 -30.03
CA LEU A 167 -8.14 -9.13 -30.07
C LEU A 167 -9.30 -8.37 -30.70
N LYS A 168 -9.61 -7.21 -30.16
CA LYS A 168 -10.48 -6.21 -30.73
C LYS A 168 -9.70 -4.94 -30.96
N PHE A 169 -9.67 -4.46 -32.19
CA PHE A 169 -8.96 -3.23 -32.53
C PHE A 169 -9.81 -1.98 -32.30
N ASN A 170 -9.14 -0.86 -32.06
CA ASN A 170 -9.77 0.45 -32.15
C ASN A 170 -10.04 0.81 -33.63
N SER A 171 -10.66 1.96 -33.90
CA SER A 171 -11.02 2.38 -35.26
C SER A 171 -9.80 2.50 -36.22
N ASN A 172 -8.66 2.96 -35.69
CA ASN A 172 -7.44 3.11 -36.46
C ASN A 172 -6.81 1.75 -36.78
N GLY A 173 -6.66 0.91 -35.73
CA GLY A 173 -6.16 -0.46 -35.88
C GLY A 173 -7.01 -1.31 -36.79
N ALA A 174 -8.34 -1.25 -36.69
CA ALA A 174 -9.25 -1.96 -37.58
C ALA A 174 -9.07 -1.56 -39.04
N SER A 175 -8.90 -0.27 -39.32
CA SER A 175 -8.67 0.24 -40.69
C SER A 175 -7.30 -0.18 -41.24
N ALA A 176 -6.24 -0.08 -40.42
CA ALA A 176 -4.88 -0.49 -40.78
C ALA A 176 -4.83 -2.01 -41.05
N PHE A 177 -5.45 -2.81 -40.14
CA PHE A 177 -5.49 -4.26 -40.29
C PHE A 177 -6.29 -4.74 -41.51
N ALA A 178 -7.43 -4.10 -41.75
CA ALA A 178 -8.24 -4.38 -42.94
C ALA A 178 -7.47 -4.09 -44.25
N SER A 179 -6.76 -2.96 -44.29
CA SER A 179 -5.94 -2.60 -45.47
C SER A 179 -4.80 -3.57 -45.68
N ALA A 180 -4.06 -3.92 -44.63
CA ALA A 180 -2.95 -4.87 -44.69
C ALA A 180 -3.41 -6.28 -45.05
N THR A 181 -4.52 -6.77 -44.50
CA THR A 181 -5.05 -8.11 -44.81
C THR A 181 -5.61 -8.16 -46.20
N THR A 182 -6.19 -7.08 -46.75
CA THR A 182 -6.63 -7.01 -48.15
C THR A 182 -5.45 -7.10 -49.10
N GLU A 183 -4.35 -6.40 -48.84
CA GLU A 183 -3.13 -6.47 -49.65
C GLU A 183 -2.49 -7.88 -49.61
N LEU A 184 -2.35 -8.44 -48.43
CA LEU A 184 -1.69 -9.72 -48.20
C LEU A 184 -2.51 -10.91 -48.69
N ALA A 185 -3.84 -10.86 -48.62
CA ALA A 185 -4.72 -11.90 -49.15
C ALA A 185 -4.55 -12.12 -50.68
N ALA A 186 -4.26 -11.05 -51.44
CA ALA A 186 -4.04 -11.13 -52.86
C ALA A 186 -2.79 -11.97 -53.23
N ASN A 187 -1.82 -12.10 -52.34
CA ASN A 187 -0.55 -12.75 -52.58
C ASN A 187 -0.27 -13.92 -51.60
N ASN A 188 -1.28 -14.39 -50.83
CA ASN A 188 -1.12 -15.36 -49.74
C ASN A 188 0.02 -14.97 -48.80
N GLY A 189 0.13 -13.68 -48.51
CA GLY A 189 1.13 -13.14 -47.61
C GLY A 189 0.90 -13.57 -46.18
N THR A 190 1.87 -13.28 -45.30
CA THR A 190 1.81 -13.62 -43.87
C THR A 190 1.80 -12.37 -43.01
N ILE A 191 1.16 -12.45 -41.84
CA ILE A 191 1.27 -11.50 -40.76
C ILE A 191 1.91 -12.21 -39.57
N SER A 192 2.90 -11.58 -38.98
CA SER A 192 3.50 -12.03 -37.74
C SER A 192 3.20 -11.05 -36.61
N ILE A 193 2.96 -11.59 -35.43
CA ILE A 193 2.70 -10.85 -34.17
C ILE A 193 3.91 -11.04 -33.29
N TRP A 194 4.50 -9.94 -32.88
CA TRP A 194 5.70 -9.89 -32.06
C TRP A 194 5.38 -9.23 -30.72
N LEU A 195 5.91 -9.79 -29.66
CA LEU A 195 5.92 -9.18 -28.33
C LEU A 195 7.40 -8.97 -27.97
N ASP A 196 7.82 -7.73 -27.93
CA ASP A 196 9.24 -7.34 -27.91
C ASP A 196 9.98 -8.02 -29.09
N ASP A 197 10.99 -8.83 -28.82
CA ASP A 197 11.77 -9.56 -29.82
C ASP A 197 11.25 -10.99 -30.08
N ASN A 198 10.19 -11.40 -29.42
CA ASN A 198 9.64 -12.75 -29.51
C ASN A 198 8.49 -12.84 -30.52
N ASN A 199 8.60 -13.74 -31.49
CA ASN A 199 7.49 -14.07 -32.39
C ASN A 199 6.46 -14.92 -31.64
N ILE A 200 5.27 -14.35 -31.42
CA ILE A 200 4.18 -15.02 -30.71
C ILE A 200 3.33 -15.85 -31.67
N SER A 201 3.10 -15.32 -32.88
CA SER A 201 2.28 -16.00 -33.88
C SER A 201 2.65 -15.52 -35.29
N THR A 202 2.59 -16.43 -36.22
CA THR A 202 2.70 -16.12 -37.68
C THR A 202 1.59 -16.84 -38.40
N ALA A 203 0.74 -16.10 -39.11
CA ALA A 203 -0.41 -16.66 -39.84
C ALA A 203 -0.41 -16.21 -41.29
N THR A 204 -0.79 -17.10 -42.18
CA THR A 204 -1.05 -16.76 -43.60
C THR A 204 -2.42 -16.08 -43.69
N VAL A 205 -2.48 -15.02 -44.46
CA VAL A 205 -3.71 -14.26 -44.69
C VAL A 205 -4.42 -14.82 -45.94
N ASN A 206 -5.52 -15.53 -45.73
CA ASN A 206 -6.27 -16.15 -46.80
C ASN A 206 -7.39 -15.23 -47.35
N GLU A 207 -7.88 -14.32 -46.54
CA GLU A 207 -8.95 -13.38 -46.88
C GLU A 207 -8.78 -12.06 -46.11
N ALA A 208 -9.41 -10.99 -46.62
CA ALA A 208 -9.41 -9.69 -45.99
C ALA A 208 -10.23 -9.72 -44.68
N ILE A 209 -9.66 -9.25 -43.58
CA ILE A 209 -10.31 -9.18 -42.26
C ILE A 209 -10.75 -7.75 -42.02
N THR A 210 -12.03 -7.47 -42.22
CA THR A 210 -12.61 -6.11 -42.09
C THR A 210 -13.42 -5.93 -40.86
N GLY A 211 -13.60 -6.98 -40.02
CA GLY A 211 -14.43 -6.95 -38.80
C GLY A 211 -13.83 -6.24 -37.61
N GLY A 212 -12.57 -5.85 -37.67
CA GLY A 212 -11.88 -5.20 -36.55
C GLY A 212 -11.54 -6.14 -35.38
N GLU A 213 -11.57 -7.45 -35.62
CA GLU A 213 -11.24 -8.49 -34.65
C GLU A 213 -10.20 -9.45 -35.26
N ALA A 214 -9.31 -9.97 -34.43
CA ALA A 214 -8.32 -10.97 -34.79
C ALA A 214 -8.14 -11.99 -33.66
N ILE A 215 -7.54 -13.13 -33.98
CA ILE A 215 -7.25 -14.19 -33.01
C ILE A 215 -5.76 -14.52 -33.08
N ILE A 216 -5.08 -14.45 -31.95
CA ILE A 216 -3.72 -14.95 -31.81
C ILE A 216 -3.82 -16.45 -31.51
N LYS A 217 -3.27 -17.26 -32.40
CA LYS A 217 -3.17 -18.70 -32.23
C LYS A 217 -1.75 -19.07 -31.83
N GLY A 218 -1.62 -20.05 -30.95
CA GLY A 218 -0.34 -20.53 -30.45
C GLY A 218 -0.53 -21.78 -29.59
N ASN A 219 0.53 -22.26 -28.99
CA ASN A 219 0.45 -23.38 -28.05
C ASN A 219 0.20 -22.83 -26.64
N PHE A 220 -0.99 -22.24 -26.47
CA PHE A 220 -1.39 -21.64 -25.19
C PHE A 220 -2.17 -22.63 -24.33
N ASP A 221 -1.95 -22.57 -23.03
CA ASP A 221 -2.88 -23.01 -21.99
C ASP A 221 -3.70 -21.82 -21.47
N GLN A 222 -4.57 -22.05 -20.49
CA GLN A 222 -5.41 -20.99 -19.93
C GLN A 222 -4.58 -19.86 -19.34
N ASP A 223 -3.52 -20.20 -18.62
CA ASP A 223 -2.72 -19.24 -17.87
C ASP A 223 -1.86 -18.38 -18.81
N SER A 224 -1.19 -18.98 -19.78
CA SER A 224 -0.39 -18.26 -20.78
C SER A 224 -1.23 -17.37 -21.69
N ALA A 225 -2.44 -17.83 -22.10
CA ALA A 225 -3.37 -16.99 -22.85
C ALA A 225 -3.87 -15.79 -22.03
N SER A 226 -4.18 -16.01 -20.75
CA SER A 226 -4.62 -14.94 -19.85
C SER A 226 -3.49 -13.94 -19.57
N THR A 227 -2.28 -14.42 -19.33
CA THR A 227 -1.09 -13.57 -19.13
C THR A 227 -0.83 -12.69 -20.36
N LEU A 228 -0.84 -13.28 -21.56
CA LEU A 228 -0.66 -12.51 -22.79
C LEU A 228 -1.78 -11.46 -22.98
N ALA A 229 -3.03 -11.83 -22.73
CA ALA A 229 -4.16 -10.90 -22.83
C ALA A 229 -4.01 -9.73 -21.84
N ASN A 230 -3.58 -9.99 -20.60
CA ASN A 230 -3.34 -8.97 -19.59
C ASN A 230 -2.18 -8.04 -19.98
N GLN A 231 -1.08 -8.57 -20.49
CA GLN A 231 0.05 -7.78 -21.00
C GLN A 231 -0.37 -6.83 -22.12
N ILE A 232 -1.18 -7.33 -23.06
CA ILE A 232 -1.71 -6.52 -24.15
C ILE A 232 -2.63 -5.41 -23.64
N ASN A 233 -3.55 -5.73 -22.74
CA ASN A 233 -4.50 -4.78 -22.19
C ASN A 233 -3.83 -3.69 -21.33
N SER A 234 -2.76 -4.04 -20.60
CA SER A 234 -1.99 -3.10 -19.76
C SER A 234 -1.12 -2.16 -20.61
N GLY A 235 -0.92 -2.48 -21.90
CA GLY A 235 -0.08 -1.69 -22.78
C GLY A 235 1.41 -1.93 -22.59
N SER A 236 2.20 -1.26 -23.43
CA SER A 236 3.66 -1.34 -23.41
C SER A 236 4.25 -0.32 -22.43
N LEU A 237 5.38 -0.69 -21.81
CA LEU A 237 6.19 0.26 -21.05
C LEU A 237 6.85 1.27 -22.03
N PRO A 238 6.97 2.53 -21.63
CA PRO A 238 7.62 3.57 -22.45
C PRO A 238 9.12 3.32 -22.68
N PHE A 239 9.74 2.51 -21.82
CA PHE A 239 11.13 2.06 -21.88
C PHE A 239 11.26 0.71 -21.17
N ALA A 240 12.36 0.00 -21.43
CA ALA A 240 12.66 -1.24 -20.71
C ALA A 240 12.97 -0.94 -19.23
N LEU A 241 12.46 -1.76 -18.34
CA LEU A 241 12.74 -1.69 -16.91
C LEU A 241 13.71 -2.79 -16.51
N SER A 242 14.59 -2.49 -15.59
CA SER A 242 15.42 -3.46 -14.88
C SER A 242 15.07 -3.46 -13.40
N ALA A 243 14.91 -4.64 -12.80
CA ALA A 243 14.81 -4.76 -11.35
C ALA A 243 16.22 -4.57 -10.74
N GLU A 244 16.48 -3.41 -10.15
CA GLU A 244 17.76 -3.11 -9.51
C GLU A 244 17.94 -3.89 -8.22
N SER A 245 16.89 -3.95 -7.42
CA SER A 245 16.87 -4.68 -6.16
C SER A 245 15.48 -5.22 -5.88
N TYR A 246 15.42 -6.40 -5.31
CA TYR A 246 14.19 -6.92 -4.74
C TYR A 246 14.44 -7.63 -3.42
N SER A 247 13.46 -7.59 -2.55
CA SER A 247 13.45 -8.30 -1.27
C SER A 247 12.13 -9.03 -1.11
N THR A 248 12.20 -10.26 -0.65
CA THR A 248 11.02 -11.09 -0.41
C THR A 248 10.94 -11.49 1.06
N ILE A 249 9.77 -11.36 1.64
CA ILE A 249 9.51 -11.75 3.04
C ILE A 249 8.45 -12.83 3.03
N SER A 250 8.79 -14.00 3.61
CA SER A 250 7.82 -15.08 3.69
C SER A 250 6.70 -14.76 4.70
N PRO A 251 5.43 -15.14 4.42
CA PRO A 251 4.31 -14.89 5.32
C PRO A 251 4.50 -15.46 6.72
N SER A 252 5.14 -16.63 6.84
CA SER A 252 5.40 -17.26 8.13
C SER A 252 6.36 -16.46 9.02
N LEU A 253 7.36 -15.81 8.42
CA LEU A 253 8.31 -14.97 9.15
C LEU A 253 7.64 -13.67 9.63
N GLY A 254 6.84 -13.05 8.77
CA GLY A 254 6.10 -11.83 9.09
C GLY A 254 5.08 -12.04 10.21
N ALA A 255 4.24 -13.09 10.13
CA ALA A 255 3.26 -13.42 11.15
C ALA A 255 3.92 -13.68 12.52
N LYS A 256 5.04 -14.41 12.55
CA LYS A 256 5.78 -14.64 13.78
C LYS A 256 6.35 -13.34 14.37
N SER A 257 6.81 -12.44 13.53
CA SER A 257 7.31 -11.12 13.95
C SER A 257 6.19 -10.28 14.55
N LEU A 258 4.98 -10.30 13.96
CA LEU A 258 3.80 -9.64 14.49
C LEU A 258 3.45 -10.15 15.90
N ASP A 259 3.38 -11.47 16.10
CA ASP A 259 3.09 -12.06 17.40
C ASP A 259 4.07 -11.61 18.48
N VAL A 260 5.36 -11.64 18.18
CA VAL A 260 6.41 -11.20 19.12
C VAL A 260 6.25 -9.71 19.45
N MET A 261 5.97 -8.86 18.46
CA MET A 261 5.81 -7.42 18.69
C MET A 261 4.54 -7.09 19.47
N VAL A 262 3.43 -7.77 19.20
CA VAL A 262 2.19 -7.61 19.97
C VAL A 262 2.42 -8.02 21.43
N GLN A 263 3.08 -9.15 21.68
CA GLN A 263 3.44 -9.58 23.03
C GLN A 263 4.36 -8.56 23.72
N ALA A 264 5.37 -8.04 23.03
CA ALA A 264 6.26 -7.00 23.56
C ALA A 264 5.49 -5.73 23.92
N GLY A 265 4.53 -5.30 23.08
CA GLY A 265 3.65 -4.16 23.35
C GLY A 265 2.78 -4.35 24.59
N ILE A 266 2.19 -5.53 24.76
CA ILE A 266 1.40 -5.88 25.95
C ILE A 266 2.27 -5.87 27.21
N ILE A 267 3.46 -6.48 27.15
CA ILE A 267 4.40 -6.50 28.26
C ILE A 267 4.84 -5.09 28.63
N ALA A 268 5.18 -4.26 27.63
CA ALA A 268 5.55 -2.85 27.85
C ALA A 268 4.42 -2.07 28.52
N PHE A 269 3.17 -2.23 28.04
CA PHE A 269 2.00 -1.59 28.67
C PHE A 269 1.81 -2.01 30.12
N ILE A 270 1.91 -3.32 30.41
CA ILE A 270 1.76 -3.85 31.78
C ILE A 270 2.86 -3.32 32.71
N LEU A 271 4.12 -3.31 32.25
CA LEU A 271 5.24 -2.81 33.06
C LEU A 271 5.08 -1.32 33.39
N VAL A 272 4.69 -0.52 32.39
CA VAL A 272 4.41 0.91 32.57
C VAL A 272 3.23 1.11 33.53
N ALA A 273 2.15 0.34 33.38
CA ALA A 273 0.98 0.42 34.27
C ALA A 273 1.34 0.09 35.70
N ILE A 274 2.11 -0.98 35.96
CA ILE A 274 2.59 -1.36 37.28
C ILE A 274 3.45 -0.24 37.85
N MET A 275 4.43 0.27 37.10
CA MET A 275 5.29 1.36 37.52
C MET A 275 4.46 2.60 37.95
N MET A 276 3.49 3.00 37.14
CA MET A 276 2.63 4.16 37.43
C MET A 276 1.77 3.97 38.65
N ILE A 277 1.15 2.81 38.82
CA ILE A 277 0.32 2.52 40.01
C ILE A 277 1.17 2.45 41.27
N CYS A 278 2.32 1.78 41.25
CA CYS A 278 3.21 1.66 42.39
C CYS A 278 3.77 3.02 42.82
N ARG A 279 4.17 3.86 41.85
CA ARG A 279 4.83 5.15 42.13
C ARG A 279 3.87 6.27 42.49
N TYR A 280 2.69 6.33 41.83
CA TYR A 280 1.75 7.44 41.93
C TYR A 280 0.40 7.04 42.56
N ARG A 281 0.15 5.76 42.81
CA ARG A 281 -1.08 5.24 43.42
C ARG A 281 -2.34 5.69 42.64
N LEU A 282 -3.26 6.43 43.26
CA LEU A 282 -4.52 6.87 42.64
C LEU A 282 -4.30 7.75 41.40
N PRO A 283 -3.44 8.77 41.33
CA PRO A 283 -3.07 9.43 40.09
C PRO A 283 -2.49 8.49 39.05
N GLY A 284 -1.76 7.45 39.46
CA GLY A 284 -1.23 6.43 38.55
C GLY A 284 -2.31 5.58 37.89
N THR A 285 -3.38 5.22 38.61
CA THR A 285 -4.50 4.49 37.99
C THR A 285 -5.24 5.34 36.95
N ILE A 286 -5.39 6.64 37.20
CA ILE A 286 -5.98 7.56 36.21
C ILE A 286 -5.08 7.68 34.97
N ALA A 287 -3.75 7.76 35.17
CA ALA A 287 -2.78 7.81 34.10
C ALA A 287 -2.82 6.52 33.20
N VAL A 288 -3.00 5.35 33.82
CA VAL A 288 -3.14 4.08 33.08
C VAL A 288 -4.41 4.06 32.22
N ILE A 289 -5.54 4.57 32.75
CA ILE A 289 -6.77 4.71 31.96
C ILE A 289 -6.55 5.67 30.77
N SER A 290 -5.87 6.79 31.02
CA SER A 290 -5.52 7.73 29.96
C SER A 290 -4.62 7.09 28.88
N LEU A 291 -3.62 6.31 29.31
CA LEU A 291 -2.73 5.57 28.43
C LEU A 291 -3.49 4.53 27.58
N LEU A 292 -4.45 3.81 28.18
CA LEU A 292 -5.33 2.91 27.46
C LEU A 292 -6.10 3.65 26.35
N GLY A 293 -6.64 4.83 26.68
CA GLY A 293 -7.33 5.69 25.70
C GLY A 293 -6.40 6.16 24.57
N GLN A 294 -5.14 6.47 24.88
CA GLN A 294 -4.15 6.85 23.87
C GLN A 294 -3.83 5.70 22.91
N VAL A 295 -3.58 4.50 23.44
CA VAL A 295 -3.34 3.30 22.61
C VAL A 295 -4.55 3.02 21.73
N ALA A 296 -5.76 3.08 22.30
CA ALA A 296 -7.00 2.90 21.55
C ALA A 296 -7.17 3.95 20.43
N ALA A 297 -6.85 5.23 20.71
CA ALA A 297 -6.90 6.29 19.72
C ALA A 297 -5.90 6.06 18.59
N THR A 298 -4.70 5.60 18.90
CA THR A 298 -3.69 5.24 17.88
C THR A 298 -4.19 4.09 17.00
N LEU A 299 -4.72 3.02 17.58
CA LEU A 299 -5.28 1.89 16.84
C LEU A 299 -6.48 2.33 16.00
N ALA A 300 -7.34 3.21 16.52
CA ALA A 300 -8.49 3.75 15.80
C ALA A 300 -8.07 4.56 14.56
N VAL A 301 -7.00 5.37 14.65
CA VAL A 301 -6.47 6.10 13.49
C VAL A 301 -5.90 5.14 12.45
N VAL A 302 -5.09 4.16 12.89
CA VAL A 302 -4.45 3.19 11.99
C VAL A 302 -5.48 2.30 11.29
N SER A 303 -6.52 1.83 12.00
CA SER A 303 -7.57 0.98 11.43
C SER A 303 -8.51 1.73 10.47
N GLY A 304 -8.54 3.07 10.52
CA GLY A 304 -9.54 3.87 9.80
C GLY A 304 -10.91 3.83 10.48
N TYR A 305 -10.93 3.74 11.82
CA TYR A 305 -12.14 3.84 12.65
C TYR A 305 -12.93 5.11 12.35
N PHE A 306 -12.22 6.22 12.18
CA PHE A 306 -12.80 7.50 11.77
C PHE A 306 -12.81 7.56 10.24
N THR A 307 -13.98 7.68 9.63
CA THR A 307 -14.14 7.76 8.17
C THR A 307 -13.42 8.94 7.52
N VAL A 308 -13.08 9.97 8.32
CA VAL A 308 -12.31 11.15 7.88
C VAL A 308 -10.84 10.80 7.62
N PHE A 309 -10.29 9.81 8.33
CA PHE A 309 -8.92 9.36 8.16
C PHE A 309 -8.92 8.01 7.45
N PRO A 310 -8.41 7.91 6.21
CA PRO A 310 -8.21 6.62 5.59
C PRO A 310 -7.24 5.81 6.46
N GLY A 311 -7.59 4.56 6.74
CA GLY A 311 -6.70 3.67 7.50
C GLY A 311 -5.33 3.58 6.82
N SER A 312 -4.27 3.49 7.62
CA SER A 312 -2.90 3.34 7.12
C SER A 312 -2.45 1.89 7.17
N THR A 313 -1.50 1.54 6.31
CA THR A 313 -0.85 0.23 6.33
C THR A 313 0.12 0.17 7.52
N LEU A 314 -0.06 -0.81 8.40
CA LEU A 314 0.77 -0.99 9.59
C LEU A 314 1.96 -1.92 9.27
N THR A 315 3.16 -1.40 9.48
CA THR A 315 4.43 -2.09 9.28
C THR A 315 5.10 -2.45 10.60
N LEU A 316 6.11 -3.32 10.60
CA LEU A 316 6.89 -3.63 11.81
C LEU A 316 7.50 -2.38 12.47
N PRO A 317 8.13 -1.43 11.74
CA PRO A 317 8.55 -0.15 12.30
C PRO A 317 7.37 0.67 12.86
N GLY A 318 6.20 0.62 12.24
CA GLY A 318 4.99 1.28 12.74
C GLY A 318 4.55 0.72 14.09
N ILE A 319 4.57 -0.60 14.28
CA ILE A 319 4.28 -1.24 15.58
C ILE A 319 5.32 -0.83 16.63
N ALA A 320 6.60 -0.82 16.27
CA ALA A 320 7.65 -0.34 17.16
C ALA A 320 7.41 1.13 17.59
N GLY A 321 6.95 1.98 16.67
CA GLY A 321 6.53 3.35 16.93
C GLY A 321 5.35 3.43 17.92
N ILE A 322 4.35 2.56 17.81
CA ILE A 322 3.24 2.48 18.77
C ILE A 322 3.76 2.07 20.15
N ILE A 323 4.64 1.09 20.25
CA ILE A 323 5.24 0.64 21.52
C ILE A 323 6.04 1.78 22.17
N LEU A 324 6.84 2.50 21.37
CA LEU A 324 7.56 3.68 21.84
C LEU A 324 6.59 4.78 22.32
N GLY A 325 5.49 4.98 21.60
CA GLY A 325 4.43 5.91 21.95
C GLY A 325 3.76 5.60 23.30
N ILE A 326 3.68 4.33 23.71
CA ILE A 326 3.22 3.91 25.04
C ILE A 326 4.13 4.50 26.12
N GLY A 327 5.45 4.43 25.93
CA GLY A 327 6.42 5.00 26.88
C GLY A 327 6.30 6.53 26.98
N MET A 328 6.30 7.22 25.83
CA MET A 328 6.21 8.69 25.78
C MET A 328 4.85 9.23 26.24
N GLY A 329 3.77 8.47 26.05
CA GLY A 329 2.42 8.89 26.44
C GLY A 329 2.21 9.04 27.94
N VAL A 330 3.10 8.47 28.75
CA VAL A 330 3.07 8.56 30.22
C VAL A 330 3.70 9.85 30.73
N ASP A 331 4.63 10.46 29.98
CA ASP A 331 5.43 11.60 30.44
C ASP A 331 4.57 12.79 30.85
N ALA A 332 3.52 13.12 30.13
CA ALA A 332 2.60 14.18 30.47
C ALA A 332 1.93 13.95 31.85
N ASN A 333 1.55 12.70 32.14
CA ASN A 333 0.94 12.31 33.39
C ASN A 333 1.96 12.32 34.53
N VAL A 334 3.21 11.89 34.29
CA VAL A 334 4.31 11.91 35.24
C VAL A 334 4.67 13.35 35.61
N ILE A 335 4.88 14.22 34.62
CA ILE A 335 5.20 15.65 34.85
C ILE A 335 4.09 16.30 35.68
N THR A 336 2.83 16.09 35.32
CA THR A 336 1.70 16.65 36.07
C THR A 336 1.67 16.14 37.51
N ALA A 337 1.84 14.82 37.71
CA ALA A 337 1.81 14.21 39.05
C ALA A 337 2.97 14.71 39.93
N GLU A 338 4.19 14.83 39.40
CA GLU A 338 5.34 15.37 40.17
C GLU A 338 5.15 16.85 40.48
N ARG A 339 4.60 17.68 39.58
CA ARG A 339 4.28 19.08 39.85
C ARG A 339 3.22 19.22 40.94
N ILE A 340 2.18 18.40 40.94
CA ILE A 340 1.16 18.37 42.00
C ILE A 340 1.82 18.00 43.34
N LYS A 341 2.70 17.01 43.35
CA LYS A 341 3.41 16.56 44.55
C LYS A 341 4.35 17.65 45.12
N GLU A 342 5.07 18.37 44.24
CA GLU A 342 5.88 19.53 44.64
C GLU A 342 5.02 20.61 45.31
N GLU A 343 3.86 20.92 44.75
CA GLU A 343 2.98 21.94 45.29
C GLU A 343 2.32 21.52 46.62
N LEU A 344 2.04 20.22 46.79
CA LEU A 344 1.60 19.66 48.07
C LEU A 344 2.69 19.74 49.12
N SER A 345 3.97 19.55 48.78
CA SER A 345 5.09 19.67 49.71
C SER A 345 5.30 21.10 50.19
N LYS A 346 4.79 22.10 49.48
CA LYS A 346 4.77 23.52 49.87
C LYS A 346 3.57 23.89 50.78
N ASN A 347 2.90 22.88 51.37
CA ASN A 347 1.72 23.05 52.23
C ASN A 347 0.51 23.72 51.57
N LYS A 348 0.37 23.64 50.26
CA LYS A 348 -0.85 24.05 49.54
C LYS A 348 -1.99 23.07 49.80
N THR A 349 -3.20 23.58 49.77
CA THR A 349 -4.39 22.70 49.77
C THR A 349 -4.40 21.80 48.53
N LEU A 350 -5.01 20.63 48.64
CA LEU A 350 -5.09 19.69 47.51
C LEU A 350 -5.63 20.34 46.21
N ASP A 351 -6.71 21.13 46.31
CA ASP A 351 -7.32 21.84 45.19
C ASP A 351 -6.34 22.88 44.58
N GLY A 352 -5.65 23.63 45.48
CA GLY A 352 -4.62 24.59 45.05
C GLY A 352 -3.40 23.92 44.40
N ALA A 353 -2.95 22.79 44.94
CA ALA A 353 -1.82 22.03 44.43
C ALA A 353 -2.15 21.41 43.01
N VAL A 354 -3.33 20.84 42.88
CA VAL A 354 -3.79 20.30 41.59
C VAL A 354 -3.85 21.40 40.55
N LYS A 355 -4.51 22.54 40.82
CA LYS A 355 -4.63 23.65 39.87
C LYS A 355 -3.27 24.25 39.48
N SER A 356 -2.38 24.43 40.50
CA SER A 356 -1.03 24.95 40.28
C SER A 356 -0.15 23.95 39.51
N GLY A 357 -0.20 22.67 39.87
CA GLY A 357 0.58 21.61 39.26
C GLY A 357 0.23 21.41 37.76
N PHE A 358 -1.06 21.43 37.43
CA PHE A 358 -1.49 21.39 36.02
C PHE A 358 -0.97 22.60 35.22
N LYS A 359 -1.09 23.81 35.80
CA LYS A 359 -0.62 25.03 35.14
C LYS A 359 0.89 25.00 34.87
N MET A 360 1.67 24.53 35.87
CA MET A 360 3.14 24.46 35.75
C MET A 360 3.61 23.27 34.90
N GLY A 361 2.85 22.21 34.83
CA GLY A 361 3.15 21.06 33.99
C GLY A 361 2.84 21.30 32.50
N LEU A 362 1.96 22.24 32.18
CA LEU A 362 1.47 22.43 30.80
C LEU A 362 2.59 22.85 29.83
N THR A 363 3.46 23.79 30.23
CA THR A 363 4.53 24.30 29.37
C THR A 363 5.51 23.18 28.94
N PRO A 364 6.15 22.42 29.88
CA PRO A 364 7.05 21.33 29.49
C PRO A 364 6.36 20.24 28.66
N ILE A 365 5.07 19.98 28.92
CA ILE A 365 4.30 19.00 28.16
C ILE A 365 4.11 19.47 26.70
N ILE A 366 3.74 20.74 26.52
CA ILE A 366 3.58 21.32 25.16
C ILE A 366 4.93 21.32 24.43
N ASP A 367 5.99 21.81 25.08
CA ASP A 367 7.32 21.93 24.49
C ASP A 367 7.84 20.55 24.03
N GLY A 368 7.71 19.51 24.86
CA GLY A 368 8.09 18.14 24.52
C GLY A 368 7.30 17.57 23.34
N ASN A 369 5.97 17.72 23.33
CA ASN A 369 5.13 17.22 22.27
C ASN A 369 5.32 17.99 20.94
N VAL A 370 5.52 19.31 21.00
CA VAL A 370 5.81 20.12 19.79
C VAL A 370 7.13 19.68 19.16
N THR A 371 8.15 19.41 19.97
CA THR A 371 9.44 18.89 19.46
C THR A 371 9.24 17.55 18.72
N ILE A 372 8.46 16.62 19.29
CA ILE A 372 8.16 15.33 18.63
C ILE A 372 7.42 15.54 17.30
N VAL A 373 6.44 16.44 17.27
CA VAL A 373 5.69 16.77 16.05
C VAL A 373 6.59 17.37 14.98
N ILE A 374 7.50 18.28 15.35
CA ILE A 374 8.49 18.86 14.42
C ILE A 374 9.39 17.77 13.84
N VAL A 375 9.97 16.90 14.67
CA VAL A 375 10.82 15.80 14.22
C VAL A 375 10.04 14.86 13.31
N ALA A 376 8.81 14.48 13.66
CA ALA A 376 7.96 13.62 12.85
C ALA A 376 7.64 14.27 11.48
N ALA A 377 7.34 15.57 11.45
CA ALA A 377 7.08 16.31 10.23
C ALA A 377 8.32 16.37 9.30
N ILE A 378 9.51 16.58 9.89
CA ILE A 378 10.78 16.56 9.15
C ILE A 378 11.03 15.16 8.56
N LEU A 379 10.87 14.10 9.34
CA LEU A 379 11.06 12.74 8.87
C LEU A 379 10.05 12.38 7.77
N MET A 380 8.79 12.78 7.90
CA MET A 380 7.78 12.58 6.85
C MET A 380 8.12 13.36 5.57
N GLY A 381 8.69 14.57 5.69
CA GLY A 381 9.11 15.36 4.53
C GLY A 381 10.36 14.82 3.85
N ALA A 382 11.33 14.31 4.63
CA ALA A 382 12.60 13.82 4.12
C ALA A 382 12.55 12.39 3.56
N PHE A 383 11.67 11.54 4.12
CA PHE A 383 11.60 10.10 3.78
C PHE A 383 10.21 9.66 3.30
N GLY A 384 9.24 10.56 3.26
CA GLY A 384 7.91 10.29 2.72
C GLY A 384 7.90 10.22 1.19
N PRO A 385 6.81 9.71 0.58
CA PRO A 385 6.65 9.68 -0.87
C PRO A 385 6.85 11.08 -1.48
N SER A 386 7.61 11.17 -2.58
CA SER A 386 7.97 12.44 -3.23
C SER A 386 6.77 13.26 -3.73
N ASP A 387 5.64 12.61 -3.99
CA ASP A 387 4.37 13.19 -4.41
C ASP A 387 3.46 13.62 -3.23
N GLY A 388 3.83 13.27 -2.00
CA GLY A 388 3.08 13.64 -0.80
C GLY A 388 3.09 15.15 -0.52
N PHE A 389 2.01 15.65 0.11
CA PHE A 389 1.91 17.06 0.50
C PHE A 389 3.12 17.56 1.30
N TRP A 390 3.59 16.76 2.26
CA TRP A 390 4.73 17.11 3.12
C TRP A 390 6.05 17.12 2.38
N ALA A 391 6.25 16.23 1.41
CA ALA A 391 7.43 16.25 0.55
C ALA A 391 7.49 17.55 -0.27
N LYS A 392 6.36 17.98 -0.85
CA LYS A 392 6.28 19.26 -1.59
C LYS A 392 6.58 20.49 -0.72
N VAL A 393 6.28 20.41 0.58
CA VAL A 393 6.55 21.52 1.52
C VAL A 393 8.01 21.51 1.99
N PHE A 394 8.59 20.34 2.26
CA PHE A 394 9.89 20.24 2.93
C PHE A 394 11.06 19.97 1.96
N ASN A 395 10.86 19.29 0.84
CA ASN A 395 11.92 19.07 -0.14
C ASN A 395 12.61 20.36 -0.60
N PRO A 396 11.90 21.48 -0.92
CA PRO A 396 12.57 22.71 -1.29
C PRO A 396 13.41 23.33 -0.16
N ILE A 397 13.19 22.94 1.10
CA ILE A 397 13.90 23.52 2.26
C ILE A 397 15.18 22.72 2.57
N PHE A 398 15.20 21.41 2.29
CA PHE A 398 16.30 20.51 2.68
C PHE A 398 17.25 20.14 1.54
N PHE A 399 16.92 20.45 0.29
CA PHE A 399 17.76 20.15 -0.88
C PHE A 399 18.37 21.39 -1.55
N TRP A 400 18.50 22.49 -0.77
CA TRP A 400 19.31 23.65 -1.14
C TRP A 400 20.62 23.65 -0.37
#